data_e881f5f8cda9fe2b32a725f2a2599b1c
#
_entry.id   e881f5f8cda9fe2b32a725f2a2599b1c
#
_cell.length_a   1.000
_cell.length_b   1.000
_cell.length_c   1.000
_cell.angle_alpha   90.00
_cell.angle_beta   90.00
_cell.angle_gamma   90.00
#
_symmetry.space_group_name_H-M   'P 1'
#
loop_
_entity.id
_entity.type
_entity.pdbx_description
1 polymer ?
#
loop_
_entity_poly.entity_id
_entity_poly.type
_entity_poly.pdbx_seq_one_letter_code
_entity_poly.pdbx_strand_id
1 'polypeptide(L)'
;MKHFLIYFTPFLLILIISYPSNLIGNSGGSPGGKTGSPSDNMQTCQGCHYSGNGNGATITTNIPPEGYTAGNIYTITASIAQNGINKFGFEITSEENNFGSAKVGTFLITDPVSTQIVNNGTAVSHKFGGTSGMNTKSWTFDWEAPSSASSGITFYGAFLAANSNGNNSGDTYHSANIFVEEASTSNTSNIDYSKVFSINNNRIIFNKNLKHVFVYDLSGKIVMSKIDVKKGSFVDFNKNLMHVIKAIDEQGIIYTKKYSSVLN
;
A
#
# COMPACT_ATOMS: atom_id res chain seq x y z
N MET A 1 10.11 -15.96 68.17
CA MET A 1 10.51 -14.93 67.20
C MET A 1 11.19 -15.52 65.91
N LYS A 2 12.07 -16.53 66.01
CA LYS A 2 12.74 -17.08 64.83
C LYS A 2 11.83 -17.75 63.81
N HIS A 3 10.74 -18.40 64.23
CA HIS A 3 9.79 -19.08 63.31
C HIS A 3 8.86 -18.08 62.56
N PHE A 4 8.54 -16.94 63.15
CA PHE A 4 7.75 -15.91 62.53
C PHE A 4 8.48 -15.28 61.33
N LEU A 5 9.79 -15.14 61.45
CA LEU A 5 10.63 -14.56 60.35
C LEU A 5 10.69 -15.52 59.15
N ILE A 6 10.69 -16.85 59.35
CA ILE A 6 10.81 -17.86 58.27
C ILE A 6 9.51 -17.92 57.42
N TYR A 7 8.36 -17.67 57.97
CA TYR A 7 7.09 -17.65 57.23
C TYR A 7 6.77 -16.29 56.61
N PHE A 8 7.32 -15.22 57.14
CA PHE A 8 7.06 -13.87 56.61
C PHE A 8 7.90 -13.56 55.33
N THR A 9 9.12 -14.11 55.26
CA THR A 9 9.99 -13.91 54.08
C THR A 9 9.44 -14.49 52.77
N PRO A 10 8.90 -15.71 52.68
CA PRO A 10 8.32 -16.22 51.44
C PRO A 10 7.04 -15.48 51.05
N PHE A 11 6.23 -15.01 52.02
CA PHE A 11 5.03 -14.25 51.75
C PHE A 11 5.36 -12.88 51.15
N LEU A 12 6.40 -12.21 51.65
CA LEU A 12 6.92 -10.95 51.10
C LEU A 12 7.49 -11.13 49.69
N LEU A 13 8.18 -12.25 49.42
CA LEU A 13 8.72 -12.59 48.11
C LEU A 13 7.60 -12.82 47.09
N ILE A 14 6.53 -13.50 47.46
CA ILE A 14 5.34 -13.74 46.62
C ILE A 14 4.66 -12.40 46.29
N LEU A 15 4.58 -11.47 47.23
CA LEU A 15 3.98 -10.16 47.03
C LEU A 15 4.77 -9.32 46.01
N ILE A 16 6.11 -9.43 45.98
CA ILE A 16 6.96 -8.75 45.03
C ILE A 16 6.81 -9.33 43.62
N ILE A 17 6.66 -10.64 43.48
CA ILE A 17 6.46 -11.31 42.18
C ILE A 17 5.07 -11.04 41.62
N SER A 18 4.08 -10.74 42.47
CA SER A 18 2.69 -10.47 42.08
C SER A 18 2.42 -8.99 41.72
N TYR A 19 3.43 -8.11 41.81
CA TYR A 19 3.26 -6.75 41.34
C TYR A 19 3.15 -6.79 39.81
N PRO A 20 2.00 -6.40 39.22
CA PRO A 20 1.91 -6.27 37.79
C PRO A 20 2.94 -5.22 37.37
N SER A 21 3.87 -5.59 36.49
CA SER A 21 4.72 -4.62 35.85
C SER A 21 3.80 -3.64 35.13
N ASN A 22 3.69 -2.41 35.63
CA ASN A 22 3.02 -1.33 34.89
C ASN A 22 3.69 -1.27 33.53
N LEU A 23 2.95 -1.68 32.48
CA LEU A 23 3.42 -1.55 31.12
C LEU A 23 3.56 -0.05 30.84
N ILE A 24 4.79 0.44 30.93
CA ILE A 24 5.11 1.84 30.64
C ILE A 24 4.87 2.05 29.15
N GLY A 25 4.08 3.04 28.79
CA GLY A 25 3.87 3.42 27.39
C GLY A 25 5.21 3.74 26.72
N ASN A 26 5.42 3.25 25.51
CA ASN A 26 6.68 3.43 24.79
C ASN A 26 6.69 4.74 23.99
N SER A 27 6.88 5.86 24.69
CA SER A 27 6.94 7.19 24.06
C SER A 27 8.15 7.38 23.13
N GLY A 28 9.15 6.51 23.21
CA GLY A 28 10.33 6.52 22.35
C GLY A 28 10.11 5.90 20.97
N GLY A 29 8.92 5.29 20.74
CA GLY A 29 8.56 4.62 19.48
C GLY A 29 7.85 3.30 19.71
N SER A 30 7.19 2.79 18.70
CA SER A 30 6.62 1.44 18.72
C SER A 30 7.72 0.38 18.79
N PRO A 31 7.48 -0.75 19.47
CA PRO A 31 8.44 -1.86 19.47
C PRO A 31 8.58 -2.57 18.11
N GLY A 32 7.75 -2.21 17.13
CA GLY A 32 7.66 -2.85 15.83
C GLY A 32 6.60 -3.96 15.75
N GLY A 33 6.08 -4.19 14.55
CA GLY A 33 5.07 -5.21 14.29
C GLY A 33 3.69 -4.90 14.89
N LYS A 34 3.32 -3.61 14.95
CA LYS A 34 2.06 -3.14 15.53
C LYS A 34 1.22 -2.30 14.59
N THR A 35 1.35 -2.52 13.29
CA THR A 35 0.67 -1.73 12.25
C THR A 35 -0.76 -2.16 11.98
N GLY A 36 -1.17 -3.34 12.45
CA GLY A 36 -2.46 -3.97 12.11
C GLY A 36 -2.45 -4.65 10.75
N SER A 37 -1.28 -4.80 10.13
CA SER A 37 -1.13 -5.46 8.83
C SER A 37 -1.19 -6.98 8.94
N PRO A 38 -1.50 -7.68 7.83
CA PRO A 38 -1.46 -9.15 7.79
C PRO A 38 -0.12 -9.75 8.23
N SER A 39 1.02 -9.22 7.78
CA SER A 39 2.34 -9.75 8.15
C SER A 39 2.74 -9.43 9.59
N ASP A 40 2.10 -8.47 10.23
CA ASP A 40 2.20 -8.21 11.67
C ASP A 40 1.17 -9.03 12.48
N ASN A 41 0.56 -10.07 11.87
CA ASN A 41 -0.49 -10.89 12.47
C ASN A 41 -1.66 -10.05 13.02
N MET A 42 -2.02 -8.97 12.34
CA MET A 42 -3.07 -8.01 12.75
C MET A 42 -2.81 -7.38 14.13
N GLN A 43 -1.56 -7.42 14.62
CA GLN A 43 -1.19 -6.82 15.89
C GLN A 43 -1.20 -5.29 15.78
N THR A 44 -1.76 -4.62 16.78
CA THR A 44 -1.91 -3.17 16.83
C THR A 44 -1.41 -2.60 18.16
N CYS A 45 -1.50 -1.28 18.32
CA CYS A 45 -1.21 -0.60 19.58
C CYS A 45 -2.05 -1.14 20.76
N GLN A 46 -3.23 -1.72 20.48
CA GLN A 46 -4.12 -2.29 21.50
C GLN A 46 -3.54 -3.51 22.23
N GLY A 47 -2.52 -4.16 21.67
CA GLY A 47 -1.80 -5.24 22.36
C GLY A 47 -1.10 -4.80 23.65
N CYS A 48 -0.78 -3.50 23.74
CA CYS A 48 -0.16 -2.88 24.94
C CYS A 48 -1.05 -1.80 25.56
N HIS A 49 -1.81 -1.05 24.77
CA HIS A 49 -2.68 0.03 25.20
C HIS A 49 -4.13 -0.45 25.27
N TYR A 50 -4.67 -0.52 26.47
CA TYR A 50 -6.10 -0.87 26.69
C TYR A 50 -6.96 0.34 26.35
N SER A 51 -7.43 0.42 25.11
CA SER A 51 -7.97 1.62 24.51
C SER A 51 -9.36 1.42 23.90
N GLY A 52 -10.10 2.51 23.80
CA GLY A 52 -11.24 2.59 22.88
C GLY A 52 -10.78 2.68 21.43
N ASN A 53 -11.73 2.56 20.49
CA ASN A 53 -11.49 2.72 19.06
C ASN A 53 -11.95 4.11 18.61
N GLY A 54 -11.13 4.77 17.79
CA GLY A 54 -11.44 6.02 17.12
C GLY A 54 -11.32 5.86 15.59
N ASN A 55 -11.70 6.91 14.87
CA ASN A 55 -11.70 6.96 13.40
C ASN A 55 -10.97 8.19 12.83
N GLY A 56 -10.17 8.86 13.65
CA GLY A 56 -9.49 10.12 13.28
C GLY A 56 -8.13 9.93 12.58
N ALA A 57 -7.71 8.70 12.24
CA ALA A 57 -6.45 8.46 11.55
C ALA A 57 -6.62 8.50 10.03
N THR A 58 -5.60 9.00 9.33
CA THR A 58 -5.52 9.00 7.87
C THR A 58 -4.09 8.75 7.40
N ILE A 59 -3.95 8.13 6.25
CA ILE A 59 -2.70 8.02 5.50
C ILE A 59 -2.95 8.65 4.14
N THR A 60 -2.08 9.57 3.73
CA THR A 60 -2.11 10.19 2.40
C THR A 60 -0.74 10.10 1.75
N THR A 61 -0.70 10.20 0.43
CA THR A 61 0.53 10.12 -0.35
C THR A 61 0.45 11.05 -1.55
N ASN A 62 1.61 11.43 -2.10
CA ASN A 62 1.73 12.12 -3.37
C ASN A 62 1.87 11.17 -4.58
N ILE A 63 1.62 9.87 -4.40
CA ILE A 63 1.52 8.92 -5.52
C ILE A 63 0.38 9.37 -6.43
N PRO A 64 0.63 9.51 -7.75
CA PRO A 64 -0.42 9.91 -8.69
C PRO A 64 -1.59 8.90 -8.72
N PRO A 65 -2.78 9.32 -9.17
CA PRO A 65 -3.93 8.42 -9.31
C PRO A 65 -3.69 7.23 -10.24
N GLU A 66 -2.74 7.37 -11.18
CA GLU A 66 -2.34 6.31 -12.11
C GLU A 66 -1.49 5.23 -11.44
N GLY A 67 -1.02 5.48 -10.21
CA GLY A 67 -0.20 4.56 -9.42
C GLY A 67 1.26 4.98 -9.26
N TYR A 68 2.01 4.17 -8.50
CA TYR A 68 3.44 4.40 -8.28
C TYR A 68 4.28 3.81 -9.43
N THR A 69 5.41 4.45 -9.72
CA THR A 69 6.44 3.91 -10.62
C THR A 69 7.52 3.22 -9.79
N ALA A 70 7.91 2.03 -10.20
CA ALA A 70 8.97 1.25 -9.55
C ALA A 70 10.26 2.07 -9.37
N GLY A 71 10.85 1.99 -8.17
CA GLY A 71 12.08 2.72 -7.80
C GLY A 71 11.92 4.21 -7.58
N ASN A 72 10.73 4.80 -7.78
CA ASN A 72 10.50 6.22 -7.47
C ASN A 72 10.24 6.41 -5.96
N ILE A 73 10.59 7.61 -5.49
CA ILE A 73 10.39 8.02 -4.11
C ILE A 73 9.12 8.87 -4.00
N TYR A 74 8.29 8.55 -3.01
CA TYR A 74 7.03 9.23 -2.72
C TYR A 74 6.96 9.64 -1.27
N THR A 75 6.32 10.77 -0.99
CA THR A 75 6.08 11.23 0.37
C THR A 75 4.80 10.62 0.93
N ILE A 76 4.91 10.01 2.10
CA ILE A 76 3.79 9.47 2.87
C ILE A 76 3.53 10.40 4.05
N THR A 77 2.26 10.74 4.27
CA THR A 77 1.83 11.53 5.43
C THR A 77 0.89 10.70 6.28
N ALA A 78 1.30 10.46 7.52
CA ALA A 78 0.50 9.85 8.57
C ALA A 78 -0.12 10.93 9.43
N SER A 79 -1.43 10.92 9.63
CA SER A 79 -2.13 11.93 10.43
C SER A 79 -3.14 11.29 11.37
N ILE A 80 -3.32 11.91 12.52
CA ILE A 80 -4.35 11.54 13.51
C ILE A 80 -4.99 12.80 14.08
N ALA A 81 -6.30 12.73 14.35
CA ALA A 81 -7.07 13.76 15.02
C ALA A 81 -7.88 13.17 16.19
N GLN A 82 -7.77 13.76 17.36
CA GLN A 82 -8.54 13.40 18.54
C GLN A 82 -8.66 14.64 19.44
N ASN A 83 -9.87 15.14 19.64
CA ASN A 83 -10.11 16.31 20.50
C ASN A 83 -9.68 16.05 21.94
N GLY A 84 -9.08 17.05 22.56
CA GLY A 84 -8.63 17.01 23.96
C GLY A 84 -7.32 16.25 24.20
N ILE A 85 -6.69 15.72 23.17
CA ILE A 85 -5.43 14.98 23.25
C ILE A 85 -4.25 15.83 22.79
N ASN A 86 -3.11 15.65 23.47
CA ASN A 86 -1.86 16.33 23.16
C ASN A 86 -0.64 15.41 22.99
N LYS A 87 -0.85 14.08 23.05
CA LYS A 87 0.17 13.06 22.85
C LYS A 87 -0.30 12.02 21.88
N PHE A 88 0.51 11.76 20.87
CA PHE A 88 0.19 10.87 19.77
C PHE A 88 1.36 9.96 19.41
N GLY A 89 1.04 8.78 18.89
CA GLY A 89 2.03 7.84 18.36
C GLY A 89 1.48 7.12 17.15
N PHE A 90 2.37 6.51 16.37
CA PHE A 90 1.99 5.71 15.21
C PHE A 90 3.04 4.65 14.87
N GLU A 91 2.62 3.66 14.09
CA GLU A 91 3.49 2.77 13.32
C GLU A 91 2.84 2.50 11.97
N ILE A 92 3.61 2.57 10.88
CA ILE A 92 3.16 2.30 9.51
C ILE A 92 4.12 1.34 8.82
N THR A 93 3.57 0.39 8.07
CA THR A 93 4.29 -0.49 7.13
C THR A 93 3.63 -0.45 5.75
N SER A 94 4.32 -0.98 4.74
CA SER A 94 3.80 -1.21 3.39
C SER A 94 3.93 -2.67 3.02
N GLU A 95 2.84 -3.26 2.49
CA GLU A 95 2.78 -4.68 2.15
C GLU A 95 2.21 -4.88 0.75
N GLU A 96 2.77 -5.84 0.04
CA GLU A 96 2.21 -6.27 -1.24
C GLU A 96 0.85 -6.95 -1.01
N ASN A 97 -0.15 -6.57 -1.82
CA ASN A 97 -1.52 -7.06 -1.69
C ASN A 97 -1.69 -8.44 -2.34
N ASN A 98 -0.91 -9.41 -1.92
CA ASN A 98 -0.94 -10.79 -2.41
C ASN A 98 -1.06 -11.80 -1.27
N PHE A 99 -1.20 -13.08 -1.62
CA PHE A 99 -1.19 -14.16 -0.65
C PHE A 99 0.23 -14.34 -0.09
N GLY A 100 0.45 -13.85 1.12
CA GLY A 100 1.75 -13.87 1.80
C GLY A 100 2.17 -12.50 2.33
N SER A 101 1.54 -11.42 1.87
CA SER A 101 1.64 -10.06 2.43
C SER A 101 3.09 -9.65 2.74
N ALA A 102 3.99 -9.78 1.76
CA ALA A 102 5.40 -9.40 1.95
C ALA A 102 5.51 -7.89 2.19
N LYS A 103 6.31 -7.49 3.18
CA LYS A 103 6.68 -6.08 3.37
C LYS A 103 7.59 -5.65 2.22
N VAL A 104 7.28 -4.52 1.58
CA VAL A 104 7.92 -4.09 0.34
C VAL A 104 8.21 -2.58 0.35
N GLY A 105 9.18 -2.18 -0.50
CA GLY A 105 9.67 -0.82 -0.57
C GLY A 105 10.61 -0.47 0.60
N THR A 106 11.19 0.71 0.55
CA THR A 106 12.18 1.19 1.53
C THR A 106 11.72 2.52 2.11
N PHE A 107 11.57 2.59 3.42
CA PHE A 107 11.25 3.84 4.10
C PHE A 107 12.50 4.70 4.31
N LEU A 108 12.37 6.00 4.05
CA LEU A 108 13.42 7.00 4.18
C LEU A 108 12.95 8.08 5.16
N ILE A 109 13.71 8.28 6.24
CA ILE A 109 13.35 9.26 7.25
C ILE A 109 13.76 10.66 6.80
N THR A 110 12.78 11.57 6.70
CA THR A 110 12.97 12.99 6.36
C THR A 110 12.97 13.90 7.61
N ASP A 111 12.32 13.46 8.70
CA ASP A 111 12.34 14.15 10.00
C ASP A 111 12.84 13.19 11.10
N PRO A 112 14.17 13.14 11.34
CA PRO A 112 14.76 12.23 12.34
C PRO A 112 14.52 12.66 13.80
N VAL A 113 13.93 13.82 14.04
CA VAL A 113 13.50 14.27 15.37
C VAL A 113 12.17 13.62 15.76
N SER A 114 11.24 13.53 14.79
CA SER A 114 9.87 13.08 15.04
C SER A 114 9.64 11.62 14.67
N THR A 115 10.45 11.04 13.75
CA THR A 115 10.24 9.70 13.19
C THR A 115 11.50 8.85 13.20
N GLN A 116 11.33 7.55 13.12
CA GLN A 116 12.41 6.55 13.06
C GLN A 116 11.95 5.28 12.34
N ILE A 117 12.92 4.54 11.82
CA ILE A 117 12.70 3.20 11.29
C ILE A 117 12.64 2.21 12.47
N VAL A 118 11.70 1.29 12.42
CA VAL A 118 11.50 0.20 13.38
C VAL A 118 11.29 -1.13 12.64
N ASN A 119 11.06 -2.21 13.38
CA ASN A 119 10.72 -3.52 12.84
C ASN A 119 11.72 -4.01 11.76
N ASN A 120 13.02 -3.97 12.07
CA ASN A 120 14.10 -4.39 11.18
C ASN A 120 14.11 -3.68 9.81
N GLY A 121 13.75 -2.40 9.78
CA GLY A 121 13.77 -1.62 8.53
C GLY A 121 12.45 -1.57 7.78
N THR A 122 11.42 -2.28 8.23
CA THR A 122 10.18 -2.48 7.46
C THR A 122 9.01 -1.62 7.91
N ALA A 123 9.20 -0.76 8.90
CA ALA A 123 8.15 0.14 9.38
C ALA A 123 8.73 1.47 9.87
N VAL A 124 7.88 2.49 9.87
CA VAL A 124 8.16 3.81 10.44
C VAL A 124 7.31 4.02 11.68
N SER A 125 7.91 4.57 12.73
CA SER A 125 7.22 4.95 13.96
C SER A 125 7.64 6.35 14.41
N HIS A 126 6.86 6.91 15.34
CA HIS A 126 7.24 8.14 16.04
C HIS A 126 8.51 7.95 16.88
N LYS A 127 9.16 9.07 17.18
CA LYS A 127 10.15 9.21 18.27
C LYS A 127 9.55 10.07 19.38
N PHE A 128 10.24 10.14 20.50
CA PHE A 128 9.82 10.98 21.62
C PHE A 128 9.54 12.44 21.20
N GLY A 129 10.41 13.05 20.38
CA GLY A 129 10.23 14.40 19.85
C GLY A 129 9.03 14.58 18.94
N GLY A 130 8.51 13.49 18.35
CA GLY A 130 7.37 13.47 17.44
C GLY A 130 6.02 13.23 18.12
N THR A 131 5.93 13.07 19.45
CA THR A 131 4.68 12.68 20.12
C THR A 131 3.73 13.85 20.40
N SER A 132 4.23 15.07 20.49
CA SER A 132 3.41 16.23 20.92
C SER A 132 2.59 16.81 19.76
N GLY A 133 1.33 17.13 20.05
CA GLY A 133 0.38 17.80 19.16
C GLY A 133 -0.73 18.47 19.96
N MET A 134 -1.65 19.18 19.29
CA MET A 134 -2.84 19.76 19.90
C MET A 134 -4.05 19.33 19.09
N ASN A 135 -4.83 18.40 19.64
CA ASN A 135 -5.99 17.76 18.98
C ASN A 135 -5.63 16.97 17.70
N THR A 136 -4.50 17.25 17.08
CA THR A 136 -4.02 16.63 15.84
C THR A 136 -2.51 16.45 15.86
N LYS A 137 -2.03 15.48 15.11
CA LYS A 137 -0.61 15.30 14.82
C LYS A 137 -0.45 14.70 13.44
N SER A 138 0.58 15.16 12.72
CA SER A 138 0.99 14.56 11.44
C SER A 138 2.49 14.31 11.45
N TRP A 139 2.90 13.28 10.71
CA TRP A 139 4.28 12.91 10.45
C TRP A 139 4.44 12.67 8.96
N THR A 140 5.59 13.06 8.42
CA THR A 140 5.94 12.83 7.03
C THR A 140 7.26 12.06 6.94
N PHE A 141 7.35 11.19 5.98
CA PHE A 141 8.55 10.43 5.62
C PHE A 141 8.44 10.01 4.16
N ASP A 142 9.54 9.63 3.56
CA ASP A 142 9.53 9.17 2.19
C ASP A 142 9.51 7.65 2.12
N TRP A 143 9.07 7.14 0.99
CA TRP A 143 9.03 5.73 0.67
C TRP A 143 9.47 5.52 -0.77
N GLU A 144 10.51 4.72 -0.96
CA GLU A 144 10.97 4.27 -2.26
C GLU A 144 10.19 3.02 -2.66
N ALA A 145 9.52 3.08 -3.79
CA ALA A 145 8.74 1.98 -4.33
C ALA A 145 9.63 0.78 -4.70
N PRO A 146 9.19 -0.47 -4.50
CA PRO A 146 9.96 -1.64 -4.89
C PRO A 146 10.16 -1.68 -6.41
N SER A 147 11.16 -2.45 -6.86
CA SER A 147 11.44 -2.63 -8.29
C SER A 147 10.36 -3.39 -9.04
N SER A 148 9.50 -4.13 -8.34
CA SER A 148 8.32 -4.80 -8.87
C SER A 148 7.37 -5.16 -7.71
N ALA A 149 6.06 -5.07 -7.96
CA ALA A 149 5.03 -5.60 -7.09
C ALA A 149 3.84 -6.03 -7.96
N SER A 150 3.45 -7.28 -7.89
CA SER A 150 2.51 -7.90 -8.84
C SER A 150 1.03 -7.58 -8.58
N SER A 151 0.69 -7.05 -7.40
CA SER A 151 -0.70 -6.95 -6.94
C SER A 151 -1.05 -5.64 -6.24
N GLY A 152 -0.24 -4.60 -6.45
CA GLY A 152 -0.37 -3.35 -5.73
C GLY A 152 0.12 -3.43 -4.28
N ILE A 153 0.11 -2.31 -3.58
CA ILE A 153 0.66 -2.16 -2.23
C ILE A 153 -0.36 -1.50 -1.34
N THR A 154 -0.50 -2.02 -0.11
CA THR A 154 -1.29 -1.38 0.93
C THR A 154 -0.37 -0.87 2.04
N PHE A 155 -0.49 0.41 2.36
CA PHE A 155 0.09 0.98 3.58
C PHE A 155 -0.89 0.73 4.73
N TYR A 156 -0.43 0.10 5.79
CA TYR A 156 -1.20 -0.14 7.01
C TYR A 156 -0.63 0.70 8.15
N GLY A 157 -1.49 1.41 8.86
CA GLY A 157 -1.10 2.26 9.97
C GLY A 157 -1.97 2.05 11.22
N ALA A 158 -1.29 1.90 12.34
CA ALA A 158 -1.87 1.92 13.68
C ALA A 158 -1.44 3.20 14.39
N PHE A 159 -2.38 3.88 15.00
CA PHE A 159 -2.20 5.17 15.63
C PHE A 159 -2.74 5.16 17.06
N LEU A 160 -2.16 5.97 17.90
CA LEU A 160 -2.55 6.11 19.29
C LEU A 160 -2.72 7.57 19.67
N ALA A 161 -3.86 7.91 20.26
CA ALA A 161 -4.13 9.15 20.94
C ALA A 161 -4.06 8.89 22.45
N ALA A 162 -2.96 9.31 23.10
CA ALA A 162 -2.65 8.98 24.48
C ALA A 162 -3.16 10.06 25.44
N ASN A 163 -3.86 9.65 26.50
CA ASN A 163 -4.49 10.53 27.48
C ASN A 163 -3.50 11.15 28.50
N SER A 164 -2.21 10.85 28.39
CA SER A 164 -1.13 11.39 29.21
C SER A 164 -1.24 11.07 30.72
N ASN A 165 -1.92 9.99 31.09
CA ASN A 165 -2.06 9.58 32.51
C ASN A 165 -0.84 8.82 33.07
N GLY A 166 0.23 8.66 32.26
CA GLY A 166 1.46 7.98 32.65
C GLY A 166 1.41 6.44 32.57
N ASN A 167 0.30 5.87 32.10
CA ASN A 167 0.16 4.43 31.89
C ASN A 167 -0.51 4.15 30.53
N ASN A 168 -0.74 2.91 30.21
CA ASN A 168 -1.29 2.44 28.93
C ASN A 168 -2.83 2.27 28.92
N SER A 169 -3.54 2.77 29.93
CA SER A 169 -4.99 2.65 30.02
C SER A 169 -5.70 3.94 29.62
N GLY A 170 -6.87 3.82 29.00
CA GLY A 170 -7.72 4.95 28.63
C GLY A 170 -7.25 5.74 27.41
N ASP A 171 -6.29 5.21 26.66
CA ASP A 171 -5.86 5.75 25.37
C ASP A 171 -6.90 5.42 24.28
N THR A 172 -6.82 6.05 23.13
CA THR A 172 -7.70 5.74 21.99
C THR A 172 -6.84 5.26 20.80
N TYR A 173 -7.17 4.08 20.33
CA TYR A 173 -6.57 3.49 19.14
C TYR A 173 -7.30 3.93 17.87
N HIS A 174 -6.55 4.19 16.82
CA HIS A 174 -7.08 4.47 15.49
C HIS A 174 -6.32 3.64 14.45
N SER A 175 -6.95 3.34 13.34
CA SER A 175 -6.30 2.70 12.19
C SER A 175 -6.61 3.43 10.90
N ALA A 176 -5.69 3.33 9.96
CA ALA A 176 -5.89 3.76 8.58
C ALA A 176 -5.13 2.83 7.64
N ASN A 177 -5.64 2.68 6.43
CA ASN A 177 -4.92 2.05 5.34
C ASN A 177 -5.18 2.80 4.04
N ILE A 178 -4.26 2.68 3.08
CA ILE A 178 -4.42 3.17 1.73
C ILE A 178 -3.80 2.16 0.76
N PHE A 179 -4.56 1.79 -0.25
CA PHE A 179 -4.11 0.93 -1.34
C PHE A 179 -3.62 1.80 -2.51
N VAL A 180 -2.50 1.41 -3.12
CA VAL A 180 -1.91 2.03 -4.30
C VAL A 180 -1.53 0.95 -5.31
N GLU A 181 -1.86 1.16 -6.57
CA GLU A 181 -1.45 0.28 -7.66
C GLU A 181 -0.09 0.68 -8.20
N GLU A 182 0.61 -0.26 -8.84
CA GLU A 182 1.73 0.11 -9.70
C GLU A 182 1.15 0.78 -10.96
N ALA A 183 1.71 1.94 -11.31
CA ALA A 183 1.35 2.60 -12.54
C ALA A 183 1.54 1.61 -13.70
N SER A 184 0.46 1.27 -14.36
CA SER A 184 0.59 0.53 -15.61
C SER A 184 1.53 1.35 -16.47
N THR A 185 2.76 0.88 -16.65
CA THR A 185 3.59 1.35 -17.73
C THR A 185 2.88 0.92 -19.01
N SER A 186 1.87 1.69 -19.39
CA SER A 186 1.53 1.80 -20.79
C SER A 186 2.83 2.31 -21.40
N ASN A 187 3.68 1.38 -21.79
CA ASN A 187 4.76 1.67 -22.70
C ASN A 187 4.05 2.18 -23.96
N THR A 188 3.76 3.48 -23.99
CA THR A 188 3.67 4.23 -25.23
C THR A 188 5.10 4.38 -25.74
N SER A 189 5.86 3.26 -25.82
CA SER A 189 6.80 3.13 -26.91
C SER A 189 5.94 3.49 -28.11
N ASN A 190 6.40 4.37 -28.95
CA ASN A 190 5.81 4.65 -30.25
C ASN A 190 5.76 3.32 -31.00
N ILE A 191 4.74 2.48 -30.65
CA ILE A 191 4.53 1.19 -31.27
C ILE A 191 4.16 1.55 -32.69
N ASP A 192 5.09 1.31 -33.57
CA ASP A 192 4.82 1.42 -35.00
C ASP A 192 3.84 0.31 -35.37
N TYR A 193 2.56 0.60 -35.15
CA TYR A 193 1.47 -0.33 -35.45
C TYR A 193 1.51 -0.80 -36.90
N SER A 194 2.15 -0.04 -37.81
CA SER A 194 2.31 -0.46 -39.21
C SER A 194 3.14 -1.75 -39.35
N LYS A 195 3.99 -2.06 -38.38
CA LYS A 195 4.74 -3.32 -38.30
C LYS A 195 3.90 -4.49 -37.82
N VAL A 196 2.77 -4.23 -37.17
CA VAL A 196 1.89 -5.25 -36.59
C VAL A 196 0.69 -5.49 -37.49
N PHE A 197 -0.03 -4.42 -37.81
CA PHE A 197 -1.15 -4.43 -38.78
C PHE A 197 -1.33 -3.05 -39.38
N SER A 198 -1.91 -3.02 -40.55
CA SER A 198 -2.33 -1.82 -41.25
C SER A 198 -3.82 -1.91 -41.62
N ILE A 199 -4.45 -0.74 -41.75
CA ILE A 199 -5.86 -0.67 -42.09
C ILE A 199 -5.94 0.03 -43.45
N ASN A 200 -6.48 -0.66 -44.41
CA ASN A 200 -6.68 -0.13 -45.74
C ASN A 200 -8.09 -0.44 -46.22
N ASN A 201 -8.85 0.58 -46.63
CA ASN A 201 -10.26 0.50 -46.93
C ASN A 201 -11.05 -0.19 -45.81
N ASN A 202 -11.72 -1.29 -46.07
CA ASN A 202 -12.49 -2.05 -45.06
C ASN A 202 -11.72 -3.28 -44.56
N ARG A 203 -10.38 -3.27 -44.58
CA ARG A 203 -9.54 -4.43 -44.22
C ARG A 203 -8.51 -4.09 -43.20
N ILE A 204 -8.35 -4.97 -42.21
CA ILE A 204 -7.18 -5.04 -41.35
C ILE A 204 -6.23 -6.06 -42.00
N ILE A 205 -5.04 -5.61 -42.39
CA ILE A 205 -3.98 -6.44 -42.98
C ILE A 205 -2.94 -6.68 -41.91
N PHE A 206 -2.58 -7.94 -41.64
CA PHE A 206 -1.62 -8.30 -40.61
C PHE A 206 -0.19 -8.36 -41.18
N ASN A 207 0.69 -7.56 -40.63
CA ASN A 207 2.09 -7.43 -41.08
C ASN A 207 3.06 -8.29 -40.28
N LYS A 208 2.54 -9.03 -39.27
CA LYS A 208 3.27 -9.93 -38.36
C LYS A 208 2.40 -11.17 -38.08
N ASN A 209 3.03 -12.29 -37.71
CA ASN A 209 2.31 -13.41 -37.12
C ASN A 209 1.76 -13.06 -35.74
N LEU A 210 0.50 -13.38 -35.47
CA LEU A 210 -0.17 -13.06 -34.21
C LEU A 210 -0.86 -14.32 -33.67
N LYS A 211 -0.73 -14.53 -32.38
CA LYS A 211 -1.39 -15.64 -31.67
C LYS A 211 -2.90 -15.41 -31.56
N HIS A 212 -3.31 -14.17 -31.24
CA HIS A 212 -4.72 -13.79 -31.15
C HIS A 212 -4.94 -12.37 -31.67
N VAL A 213 -6.10 -12.14 -32.26
CA VAL A 213 -6.60 -10.81 -32.60
C VAL A 213 -8.06 -10.72 -32.18
N PHE A 214 -8.41 -9.65 -31.49
CA PHE A 214 -9.76 -9.31 -31.10
C PHE A 214 -10.09 -7.93 -31.62
N VAL A 215 -11.30 -7.75 -32.10
CA VAL A 215 -11.88 -6.44 -32.41
C VAL A 215 -13.11 -6.25 -31.56
N TYR A 216 -13.14 -5.15 -30.85
CA TYR A 216 -14.24 -4.77 -29.95
C TYR A 216 -14.98 -3.57 -30.51
N ASP A 217 -16.26 -3.49 -30.30
CA ASP A 217 -17.02 -2.25 -30.43
C ASP A 217 -16.80 -1.34 -29.18
N LEU A 218 -17.42 -0.15 -29.17
CA LEU A 218 -17.28 0.79 -28.07
C LEU A 218 -17.96 0.34 -26.76
N SER A 219 -18.84 -0.66 -26.83
CA SER A 219 -19.44 -1.26 -25.63
C SER A 219 -18.56 -2.31 -24.98
N GLY A 220 -17.40 -2.63 -25.61
CA GLY A 220 -16.50 -3.71 -25.18
C GLY A 220 -16.92 -5.10 -25.66
N LYS A 221 -17.95 -5.20 -26.50
CA LYS A 221 -18.37 -6.47 -27.11
C LYS A 221 -17.40 -6.89 -28.20
N ILE A 222 -16.97 -8.15 -28.19
CA ILE A 222 -16.15 -8.72 -29.27
C ILE A 222 -17.01 -8.83 -30.53
N VAL A 223 -16.63 -8.10 -31.57
CA VAL A 223 -17.25 -8.16 -32.90
C VAL A 223 -16.49 -9.08 -33.84
N MET A 224 -15.20 -9.35 -33.54
CA MET A 224 -14.39 -10.34 -34.26
C MET A 224 -13.29 -10.88 -33.35
N SER A 225 -13.01 -12.18 -33.51
CA SER A 225 -11.87 -12.86 -32.90
C SER A 225 -11.22 -13.80 -33.90
N LYS A 226 -9.88 -13.82 -33.98
CA LYS A 226 -9.08 -14.78 -34.76
C LYS A 226 -7.89 -15.26 -33.96
N ILE A 227 -7.53 -16.51 -34.15
CA ILE A 227 -6.35 -17.16 -33.59
C ILE A 227 -5.40 -17.58 -34.73
N ASP A 228 -4.10 -17.71 -34.41
CA ASP A 228 -3.04 -18.14 -35.30
C ASP A 228 -3.01 -17.39 -36.65
N VAL A 229 -3.09 -16.06 -36.57
CA VAL A 229 -3.16 -15.14 -37.70
C VAL A 229 -1.78 -15.04 -38.33
N LYS A 230 -1.67 -15.36 -39.62
CA LYS A 230 -0.41 -15.32 -40.37
C LYS A 230 -0.14 -13.95 -40.97
N LYS A 231 1.13 -13.56 -41.05
CA LYS A 231 1.57 -12.38 -41.77
C LYS A 231 1.05 -12.40 -43.21
N GLY A 232 0.54 -11.28 -43.69
CA GLY A 232 -0.03 -11.12 -45.02
C GLY A 232 -1.51 -11.51 -45.11
N SER A 233 -2.09 -12.13 -44.09
CA SER A 233 -3.52 -12.37 -44.07
C SER A 233 -4.30 -11.09 -43.74
N PHE A 234 -5.60 -11.09 -44.01
CA PHE A 234 -6.46 -9.98 -43.76
C PHE A 234 -7.81 -10.38 -43.19
N VAL A 235 -8.54 -9.41 -42.67
CA VAL A 235 -9.94 -9.52 -42.28
C VAL A 235 -10.69 -8.27 -42.74
N ASP A 236 -11.89 -8.47 -43.24
CA ASP A 236 -12.81 -7.39 -43.55
C ASP A 236 -13.50 -6.90 -42.26
N PHE A 237 -13.69 -5.61 -42.11
CA PHE A 237 -14.41 -5.04 -40.99
C PHE A 237 -15.15 -3.76 -41.41
N ASN A 238 -16.18 -3.40 -40.65
CA ASN A 238 -16.96 -2.21 -40.96
C ASN A 238 -16.24 -0.95 -40.50
N LYS A 239 -15.68 -0.17 -41.42
CA LYS A 239 -14.93 1.07 -41.14
C LYS A 239 -15.80 2.19 -40.58
N ASN A 240 -17.13 2.14 -40.76
CA ASN A 240 -18.03 3.21 -40.32
C ASN A 240 -18.31 3.23 -38.82
N LEU A 241 -17.75 2.27 -38.08
CA LEU A 241 -17.88 2.18 -36.63
C LEU A 241 -16.52 2.33 -35.96
N MET A 242 -16.53 2.93 -34.80
CA MET A 242 -15.34 2.95 -33.94
C MET A 242 -15.09 1.57 -33.36
N HIS A 243 -13.85 1.12 -33.42
CA HIS A 243 -13.42 -0.19 -32.92
C HIS A 243 -12.14 -0.06 -32.11
N VAL A 244 -11.93 -0.99 -31.17
CA VAL A 244 -10.66 -1.24 -30.51
C VAL A 244 -10.09 -2.56 -31.00
N ILE A 245 -8.93 -2.52 -31.63
CA ILE A 245 -8.21 -3.72 -32.12
C ILE A 245 -7.19 -4.08 -31.07
N LYS A 246 -7.27 -5.31 -30.55
CA LYS A 246 -6.28 -5.90 -29.64
C LYS A 246 -5.63 -7.10 -30.33
N ALA A 247 -4.32 -7.03 -30.52
CA ALA A 247 -3.51 -8.10 -31.12
C ALA A 247 -2.50 -8.61 -30.10
N ILE A 248 -2.25 -9.91 -30.07
CA ILE A 248 -1.27 -10.58 -29.20
C ILE A 248 -0.33 -11.37 -30.10
N ASP A 249 0.98 -11.12 -30.00
CA ASP A 249 1.96 -11.85 -30.78
C ASP A 249 2.36 -13.20 -30.15
N GLU A 250 3.27 -13.90 -30.82
CA GLU A 250 3.74 -15.22 -30.38
C GLU A 250 4.54 -15.15 -29.06
N GLN A 251 5.10 -13.98 -28.72
CA GLN A 251 5.81 -13.69 -27.48
C GLN A 251 4.89 -13.23 -26.33
N GLY A 252 3.58 -13.08 -26.61
CA GLY A 252 2.60 -12.59 -25.63
C GLY A 252 2.51 -11.06 -25.53
N ILE A 253 3.24 -10.31 -26.37
CA ILE A 253 3.17 -8.84 -26.38
C ILE A 253 1.78 -8.41 -26.90
N ILE A 254 1.15 -7.49 -26.15
CA ILE A 254 -0.19 -6.99 -26.45
C ILE A 254 -0.08 -5.63 -27.16
N TYR A 255 -0.74 -5.53 -28.31
CA TYR A 255 -0.88 -4.31 -29.10
C TYR A 255 -2.34 -3.88 -29.08
N THR A 256 -2.63 -2.66 -28.65
CA THR A 256 -4.02 -2.15 -28.61
C THR A 256 -4.09 -0.83 -29.36
N LYS A 257 -4.95 -0.73 -30.36
CA LYS A 257 -5.16 0.48 -31.15
C LYS A 257 -6.65 0.79 -31.31
N LYS A 258 -7.04 1.98 -30.95
CA LYS A 258 -8.36 2.52 -31.30
C LYS A 258 -8.34 2.96 -32.76
N TYR A 259 -9.36 2.52 -33.49
CA TYR A 259 -9.61 2.95 -34.86
C TYR A 259 -10.93 3.72 -34.91
N SER A 260 -10.89 4.94 -35.44
CA SER A 260 -12.08 5.70 -35.80
C SER A 260 -11.96 6.13 -37.26
N SER A 261 -12.96 5.84 -38.07
CA SER A 261 -13.05 6.54 -39.35
C SER A 261 -13.44 7.97 -39.06
N VAL A 262 -12.54 8.92 -39.29
CA VAL A 262 -12.94 10.29 -39.45
C VAL A 262 -13.62 10.37 -40.80
N LEU A 263 -14.91 10.64 -40.81
CA LEU A 263 -15.60 11.07 -42.01
C LEU A 263 -14.97 12.40 -42.40
N ASN A 264 -14.11 12.40 -43.46
CA ASN A 264 -13.80 13.61 -44.19
C ASN A 264 -14.98 13.96 -45.07
#